data_782bf08b95e4b9a0253973dbe2551d23
#
_entry.id   782bf08b95e4b9a0253973dbe2551d23
#
_cell.length_a   1.000
_cell.length_b   1.000
_cell.length_c   1.000
_cell.angle_alpha   90.00
_cell.angle_beta   90.00
_cell.angle_gamma   90.00
#
_symmetry.space_group_name_H-M   'P 1'
#
loop_
_entity.id
_entity.type
_entity.pdbx_description
1 polymer ?
#
loop_
_entity_poly.entity_id
_entity_poly.type
_entity_poly.pdbx_seq_one_letter_code
_entity_poly.pdbx_strand_id
1 'polypeptide(L)'
;MTLNKVEKTMERTIRVGIAGARFAAHFHWEGLRRVYGVPVEVVGVTSKTSEARDAFAREKTIASFASFDELCAAADVIDLCTPPSSHEQLAIQALEAGKHVIVEKPLTGYYGANIDGFRGNSFSKETMLREASASCNRILAAAKASGKRVCYAENWVYAPAIQKQSEIIARSGGQILWILGEQSHSGSHSPYYGSWKFSGGGSMVGKACHPLSAALYLKRVEGQTRNGVPIRPATVSARTHEMTRLPDYRDEGFLRTAYEDIEDYAQMHVKFSDGTVADIFSSELVVGGVHNWLEVVCNNHRTRCNLNPIDALETFNPKEEILRDVYITEKLGTKQGWSRPAPDEAWQHGYPQEFQDFMESIYHDREPLSGIELASDTIATIYAGYLSAERGGTEVELPA
;
A
#
# COMPACT_ATOMS: atom_id res chain seq x y z
N MET A 1 -2.80 -35.70 -44.81
CA MET A 1 -2.93 -35.32 -43.40
C MET A 1 -1.67 -34.55 -42.99
N THR A 2 -1.73 -33.24 -43.08
CA THR A 2 -0.60 -32.33 -42.78
C THR A 2 -0.73 -31.98 -41.29
N LEU A 3 0.18 -32.50 -40.47
CA LEU A 3 0.29 -32.13 -39.07
C LEU A 3 0.78 -30.68 -39.01
N ASN A 4 -0.13 -29.77 -38.59
CA ASN A 4 0.24 -28.41 -38.21
C ASN A 4 1.24 -28.49 -37.03
N LYS A 5 2.50 -28.13 -37.28
CA LYS A 5 3.44 -27.77 -36.25
C LYS A 5 2.85 -26.56 -35.49
N VAL A 6 2.30 -26.78 -34.32
CA VAL A 6 2.10 -25.70 -33.35
C VAL A 6 3.51 -25.25 -32.97
N GLU A 7 3.94 -24.13 -33.52
CA GLU A 7 5.13 -23.44 -33.02
C GLU A 7 4.85 -23.12 -31.54
N LYS A 8 5.58 -23.80 -30.69
CA LYS A 8 5.63 -23.52 -29.25
C LYS A 8 6.35 -22.17 -29.14
N THR A 9 5.61 -21.07 -29.17
CA THR A 9 6.14 -19.77 -28.77
C THR A 9 6.78 -19.99 -27.39
N MET A 10 8.10 -19.82 -27.29
CA MET A 10 8.78 -19.88 -26.00
C MET A 10 8.14 -18.80 -25.12
N GLU A 11 7.44 -19.21 -24.09
CA GLU A 11 6.84 -18.30 -23.11
C GLU A 11 7.96 -17.45 -22.52
N ARG A 12 7.84 -16.13 -22.65
CA ARG A 12 8.81 -15.18 -22.11
C ARG A 12 8.75 -15.23 -20.59
N THR A 13 9.82 -15.61 -19.91
CA THR A 13 9.93 -15.54 -18.45
C THR A 13 10.19 -14.09 -18.02
N ILE A 14 9.39 -13.57 -17.10
CA ILE A 14 9.60 -12.27 -16.47
C ILE A 14 10.62 -12.43 -15.34
N ARG A 15 11.74 -11.74 -15.43
CA ARG A 15 12.81 -11.74 -14.44
C ARG A 15 12.61 -10.57 -13.47
N VAL A 16 12.40 -10.88 -12.19
CA VAL A 16 12.17 -9.89 -11.11
C VAL A 16 13.41 -9.77 -10.23
N GLY A 17 13.89 -8.55 -10.03
CA GLY A 17 14.95 -8.22 -9.07
C GLY A 17 14.37 -7.47 -7.88
N ILE A 18 14.68 -7.90 -6.65
CA ILE A 18 14.18 -7.28 -5.41
C ILE A 18 15.23 -6.28 -4.87
N ALA A 19 14.83 -5.03 -4.69
CA ALA A 19 15.64 -4.02 -4.00
C ALA A 19 15.12 -3.81 -2.58
N GLY A 20 15.92 -4.21 -1.57
CA GLY A 20 15.54 -4.32 -0.17
C GLY A 20 15.52 -5.79 0.28
N ALA A 21 15.87 -6.04 1.55
CA ALA A 21 16.01 -7.40 2.09
C ALA A 21 15.40 -7.52 3.49
N ARG A 22 14.36 -6.74 3.79
CA ARG A 22 13.69 -6.73 5.10
C ARG A 22 12.24 -7.17 4.97
N PHE A 23 11.41 -6.80 5.94
CA PHE A 23 10.02 -7.28 6.10
C PHE A 23 9.21 -7.29 4.79
N ALA A 24 9.11 -6.18 4.06
CA ALA A 24 8.35 -6.12 2.81
C ALA A 24 8.86 -7.13 1.76
N ALA A 25 10.18 -7.27 1.61
CA ALA A 25 10.77 -8.20 0.64
C ALA A 25 10.35 -9.68 0.87
N HIS A 26 10.12 -10.09 2.13
CA HIS A 26 9.62 -11.44 2.42
C HIS A 26 8.18 -11.63 1.97
N PHE A 27 7.30 -10.64 2.16
CA PHE A 27 5.91 -10.70 1.67
C PHE A 27 5.86 -10.69 0.15
N HIS A 28 6.64 -9.83 -0.50
CA HIS A 28 6.72 -9.75 -1.95
C HIS A 28 7.25 -11.05 -2.56
N TRP A 29 8.29 -11.63 -1.97
CA TRP A 29 8.79 -12.95 -2.36
C TRP A 29 7.69 -14.01 -2.32
N GLU A 30 6.92 -14.10 -1.23
CA GLU A 30 5.84 -15.07 -1.10
C GLU A 30 4.70 -14.80 -2.09
N GLY A 31 4.39 -13.53 -2.40
CA GLY A 31 3.44 -13.14 -3.43
C GLY A 31 3.89 -13.55 -4.82
N LEU A 32 5.14 -13.24 -5.18
CA LEU A 32 5.74 -13.61 -6.47
C LEU A 32 5.76 -15.12 -6.71
N ARG A 33 6.03 -15.92 -5.68
CA ARG A 33 6.01 -17.39 -5.78
C ARG A 33 4.62 -17.98 -6.01
N ARG A 34 3.56 -17.25 -5.70
CA ARG A 34 2.17 -17.69 -5.89
C ARG A 34 1.60 -17.27 -7.25
N VAL A 35 2.35 -16.57 -8.08
CA VAL A 35 1.94 -16.20 -9.45
C VAL A 35 1.82 -17.47 -10.30
N TYR A 36 0.72 -17.58 -11.04
CA TYR A 36 0.45 -18.71 -11.93
C TYR A 36 0.06 -18.24 -13.34
N GLY A 37 0.24 -19.11 -14.34
CA GLY A 37 -0.12 -18.80 -15.73
C GLY A 37 0.81 -17.82 -16.43
N VAL A 38 1.71 -17.16 -15.72
CA VAL A 38 2.77 -16.30 -16.25
C VAL A 38 4.10 -16.78 -15.70
N PRO A 39 5.11 -17.11 -16.55
CA PRO A 39 6.42 -17.53 -16.08
C PRO A 39 7.16 -16.37 -15.40
N VAL A 40 7.48 -16.54 -14.12
CA VAL A 40 8.18 -15.55 -13.30
C VAL A 40 9.39 -16.19 -12.64
N GLU A 41 10.53 -15.49 -12.65
CA GLU A 41 11.75 -15.86 -11.97
C GLU A 41 12.24 -14.69 -11.12
N VAL A 42 12.45 -14.87 -9.82
CA VAL A 42 13.15 -13.90 -8.99
C VAL A 42 14.64 -14.14 -9.11
N VAL A 43 15.31 -13.29 -9.89
CA VAL A 43 16.72 -13.46 -10.25
C VAL A 43 17.68 -13.09 -9.13
N GLY A 44 17.28 -12.25 -8.19
CA GLY A 44 18.15 -11.89 -7.10
C GLY A 44 17.71 -10.67 -6.29
N VAL A 45 18.55 -10.27 -5.36
CA VAL A 45 18.29 -9.18 -4.42
C VAL A 45 19.50 -8.25 -4.31
N THR A 46 19.23 -6.96 -4.11
CA THR A 46 20.20 -5.97 -3.63
C THR A 46 19.70 -5.27 -2.37
N SER A 47 20.59 -4.79 -1.52
CA SER A 47 20.25 -4.01 -0.34
C SER A 47 21.44 -3.18 0.09
N LYS A 48 21.16 -2.06 0.80
CA LYS A 48 22.18 -1.16 1.33
C LYS A 48 23.14 -1.86 2.31
N THR A 49 22.64 -2.82 3.10
CA THR A 49 23.44 -3.63 4.02
C THR A 49 23.75 -4.99 3.40
N SER A 50 25.03 -5.32 3.24
CA SER A 50 25.50 -6.58 2.67
C SER A 50 25.01 -7.79 3.47
N GLU A 51 25.01 -7.70 4.80
CA GLU A 51 24.61 -8.78 5.70
C GLU A 51 23.14 -9.17 5.49
N ALA A 52 22.23 -8.18 5.42
CA ALA A 52 20.80 -8.44 5.19
C ALA A 52 20.55 -8.98 3.77
N ARG A 53 21.22 -8.41 2.76
CA ARG A 53 21.17 -8.86 1.38
C ARG A 53 21.58 -10.32 1.24
N ASP A 54 22.78 -10.66 1.75
CA ASP A 54 23.35 -11.99 1.60
C ASP A 54 22.61 -13.04 2.43
N ALA A 55 22.04 -12.67 3.59
CA ALA A 55 21.16 -13.52 4.37
C ALA A 55 19.87 -13.85 3.61
N PHE A 56 19.20 -12.83 3.05
CA PHE A 56 17.99 -13.00 2.24
C PHE A 56 18.26 -13.85 0.98
N ALA A 57 19.37 -13.57 0.27
CA ALA A 57 19.75 -14.32 -0.92
C ALA A 57 19.98 -15.80 -0.62
N ARG A 58 20.67 -16.13 0.47
CA ARG A 58 20.87 -17.52 0.91
C ARG A 58 19.57 -18.20 1.30
N GLU A 59 18.73 -17.52 2.10
CA GLU A 59 17.44 -18.06 2.55
C GLU A 59 16.52 -18.39 1.37
N LYS A 60 16.47 -17.51 0.37
CA LYS A 60 15.59 -17.65 -0.79
C LYS A 60 16.25 -18.40 -1.97
N THR A 61 17.53 -18.73 -1.88
CA THR A 61 18.31 -19.42 -2.92
C THR A 61 18.32 -18.63 -4.24
N ILE A 62 18.57 -17.32 -4.17
CA ILE A 62 18.65 -16.39 -5.30
C ILE A 62 20.01 -15.67 -5.31
N ALA A 63 20.33 -14.95 -6.42
CA ALA A 63 21.57 -14.21 -6.51
C ALA A 63 21.60 -12.99 -5.57
N SER A 64 22.81 -12.62 -5.11
CA SER A 64 23.10 -11.42 -4.34
C SER A 64 23.84 -10.44 -5.25
N PHE A 65 23.25 -9.26 -5.52
CA PHE A 65 23.85 -8.22 -6.35
C PHE A 65 24.43 -7.11 -5.49
N ALA A 66 25.68 -6.71 -5.76
CA ALA A 66 26.39 -5.72 -4.97
C ALA A 66 25.82 -4.30 -5.16
N SER A 67 25.24 -4.00 -6.34
CA SER A 67 24.69 -2.70 -6.67
C SER A 67 23.29 -2.80 -7.29
N PHE A 68 22.59 -1.65 -7.27
CA PHE A 68 21.28 -1.51 -7.90
C PHE A 68 21.39 -1.63 -9.44
N ASP A 69 22.47 -1.12 -10.04
CA ASP A 69 22.71 -1.20 -11.48
C ASP A 69 22.92 -2.65 -11.95
N GLU A 70 23.66 -3.45 -11.18
CA GLU A 70 23.80 -4.89 -11.46
C GLU A 70 22.45 -5.62 -11.41
N LEU A 71 21.61 -5.30 -10.42
CA LEU A 71 20.25 -5.84 -10.33
C LEU A 71 19.41 -5.42 -11.54
N CYS A 72 19.44 -4.14 -11.92
CA CYS A 72 18.76 -3.65 -13.12
C CYS A 72 19.22 -4.38 -14.39
N ALA A 73 20.51 -4.62 -14.56
CA ALA A 73 21.03 -5.33 -15.73
C ALA A 73 20.51 -6.78 -15.82
N ALA A 74 20.26 -7.44 -14.70
CA ALA A 74 19.82 -8.83 -14.63
C ALA A 74 18.29 -9.02 -14.75
N ALA A 75 17.48 -8.00 -14.45
CA ALA A 75 16.03 -8.11 -14.32
C ALA A 75 15.26 -7.41 -15.45
N ASP A 76 13.99 -7.72 -15.61
CA ASP A 76 13.00 -7.03 -16.44
C ASP A 76 12.10 -6.12 -15.59
N VAL A 77 11.94 -6.47 -14.33
CA VAL A 77 11.14 -5.76 -13.33
C VAL A 77 11.96 -5.56 -12.07
N ILE A 78 11.93 -4.36 -11.51
CA ILE A 78 12.54 -4.06 -10.21
C ILE A 78 11.44 -3.87 -9.18
N ASP A 79 11.50 -4.66 -8.12
CA ASP A 79 10.58 -4.62 -6.99
C ASP A 79 11.23 -3.85 -5.82
N LEU A 80 10.70 -2.64 -5.53
CA LEU A 80 11.25 -1.72 -4.54
C LEU A 80 10.62 -1.94 -3.16
N CYS A 81 11.29 -2.76 -2.35
CA CYS A 81 11.01 -3.01 -0.93
C CYS A 81 11.93 -2.18 -0.01
N THR A 82 12.37 -1.03 -0.46
CA THR A 82 13.28 -0.12 0.26
C THR A 82 12.53 0.85 1.17
N PRO A 83 13.19 1.63 2.03
CA PRO A 83 12.53 2.73 2.73
C PRO A 83 11.90 3.74 1.77
N PRO A 84 10.68 4.27 2.08
CA PRO A 84 9.93 5.14 1.18
C PRO A 84 10.70 6.37 0.68
N SER A 85 11.63 6.91 1.46
CA SER A 85 12.46 8.05 1.07
C SER A 85 13.40 7.79 -0.12
N SER A 86 13.58 6.52 -0.52
CA SER A 86 14.38 6.15 -1.70
C SER A 86 13.54 5.76 -2.91
N HIS A 87 12.22 5.68 -2.78
CA HIS A 87 11.34 5.17 -3.85
C HIS A 87 11.44 6.00 -5.13
N GLU A 88 11.36 7.33 -5.03
CA GLU A 88 11.44 8.21 -6.20
C GLU A 88 12.73 7.98 -6.99
N GLN A 89 13.86 8.09 -6.32
CA GLN A 89 15.17 7.96 -6.96
C GLN A 89 15.33 6.60 -7.64
N LEU A 90 15.04 5.52 -6.93
CA LEU A 90 15.24 4.16 -7.43
C LEU A 90 14.23 3.80 -8.52
N ALA A 91 12.96 4.28 -8.40
CA ALA A 91 11.95 4.08 -9.43
C ALA A 91 12.35 4.76 -10.75
N ILE A 92 12.79 6.02 -10.69
CA ILE A 92 13.25 6.77 -11.87
C ILE A 92 14.47 6.06 -12.49
N GLN A 93 15.48 5.69 -11.68
CA GLN A 93 16.67 4.98 -12.16
C GLN A 93 16.33 3.66 -12.86
N ALA A 94 15.40 2.87 -12.31
CA ALA A 94 14.94 1.62 -12.92
C ALA A 94 14.18 1.89 -14.24
N LEU A 95 13.28 2.88 -14.28
CA LEU A 95 12.54 3.28 -15.47
C LEU A 95 13.48 3.76 -16.58
N GLU A 96 14.48 4.59 -16.28
CA GLU A 96 15.51 5.06 -17.21
C GLU A 96 16.38 3.91 -17.73
N ALA A 97 16.60 2.87 -16.91
CA ALA A 97 17.24 1.62 -17.33
C ALA A 97 16.31 0.71 -18.16
N GLY A 98 15.10 1.16 -18.50
CA GLY A 98 14.12 0.42 -19.30
C GLY A 98 13.46 -0.74 -18.58
N LYS A 99 13.33 -0.68 -17.23
CA LYS A 99 12.71 -1.72 -16.41
C LYS A 99 11.31 -1.30 -15.95
N HIS A 100 10.41 -2.27 -15.84
CA HIS A 100 9.16 -2.08 -15.11
C HIS A 100 9.45 -1.98 -13.61
N VAL A 101 8.60 -1.32 -12.85
CA VAL A 101 8.84 -1.10 -11.41
C VAL A 101 7.61 -1.49 -10.60
N ILE A 102 7.81 -2.26 -9.56
CA ILE A 102 6.86 -2.42 -8.47
C ILE A 102 7.37 -1.52 -7.34
N VAL A 103 6.52 -0.68 -6.78
CA VAL A 103 6.88 0.23 -5.69
C VAL A 103 5.98 -0.03 -4.49
N GLU A 104 6.60 -0.39 -3.35
CA GLU A 104 5.90 -0.49 -2.08
C GLU A 104 5.23 0.84 -1.68
N LYS A 105 4.15 0.74 -0.92
CA LYS A 105 3.48 1.92 -0.37
C LYS A 105 4.31 2.58 0.74
N PRO A 106 4.21 3.92 0.89
CA PRO A 106 3.64 4.85 -0.07
C PRO A 106 4.51 4.99 -1.32
N LEU A 107 3.91 5.33 -2.48
CA LEU A 107 4.67 5.54 -3.73
C LEU A 107 5.86 6.47 -3.53
N THR A 108 5.62 7.58 -2.86
CA THR A 108 6.59 8.61 -2.47
C THR A 108 6.02 9.45 -1.33
N GLY A 109 6.70 10.53 -0.97
CA GLY A 109 6.27 11.47 0.06
C GLY A 109 7.28 12.59 0.26
N TYR A 110 7.16 13.30 1.36
CA TYR A 110 8.11 14.33 1.76
C TYR A 110 8.87 13.92 3.02
N TYR A 111 10.21 13.93 2.97
CA TYR A 111 11.07 13.37 4.01
C TYR A 111 12.05 14.39 4.58
N GLY A 112 11.96 15.68 4.20
CA GLY A 112 12.85 16.73 4.70
C GLY A 112 14.32 16.53 4.31
N ALA A 113 14.59 15.97 3.12
CA ALA A 113 15.96 15.78 2.64
C ALA A 113 16.75 17.09 2.65
N ASN A 114 17.99 17.05 3.17
CA ASN A 114 18.89 18.19 3.27
C ASN A 114 18.41 19.34 4.21
N ILE A 115 17.44 19.06 5.10
CA ILE A 115 17.00 20.03 6.12
C ILE A 115 17.53 19.57 7.48
N ASP A 116 18.46 20.33 8.05
CA ASP A 116 18.97 20.08 9.39
C ASP A 116 17.87 20.24 10.44
N GLY A 117 17.75 19.28 11.35
CA GLY A 117 16.75 19.33 12.41
C GLY A 117 15.30 19.21 11.91
N PHE A 118 15.08 18.66 10.71
CA PHE A 118 13.73 18.48 10.15
C PHE A 118 12.79 17.78 11.12
N ARG A 119 11.64 18.41 11.33
CA ARG A 119 10.51 17.88 12.10
C ARG A 119 9.23 18.01 11.29
N GLY A 120 8.63 16.88 10.92
CA GLY A 120 7.47 16.87 10.02
C GLY A 120 6.23 17.51 10.60
N ASN A 121 5.97 17.34 11.92
CA ASN A 121 4.80 17.94 12.55
C ASN A 121 4.82 19.49 12.60
N SER A 122 5.98 20.10 12.53
CA SER A 122 6.15 21.58 12.56
C SER A 122 6.57 22.20 11.23
N PHE A 123 6.78 21.38 10.19
CA PHE A 123 7.16 21.87 8.87
C PHE A 123 5.92 22.18 8.00
N SER A 124 6.01 23.17 7.11
CA SER A 124 4.93 23.62 6.22
C SER A 124 4.31 22.48 5.41
N LYS A 125 3.03 22.18 5.64
CA LYS A 125 2.28 21.16 4.90
C LYS A 125 2.00 21.56 3.47
N GLU A 126 1.91 22.86 3.18
CA GLU A 126 1.81 23.39 1.81
C GLU A 126 3.07 23.05 0.98
N THR A 127 4.26 23.22 1.59
CA THR A 127 5.51 22.80 0.95
C THR A 127 5.53 21.28 0.75
N MET A 128 5.11 20.49 1.76
CA MET A 128 5.07 19.04 1.65
C MET A 128 4.14 18.56 0.53
N LEU A 129 2.93 19.12 0.43
CA LEU A 129 1.98 18.80 -0.65
C LEU A 129 2.57 19.07 -2.03
N ARG A 130 3.15 20.28 -2.20
CA ARG A 130 3.78 20.64 -3.47
C ARG A 130 4.91 19.70 -3.87
N GLU A 131 5.81 19.41 -2.95
CA GLU A 131 6.99 18.56 -3.22
C GLU A 131 6.63 17.09 -3.40
N ALA A 132 5.69 16.55 -2.62
CA ALA A 132 5.21 15.18 -2.78
C ALA A 132 4.48 15.00 -4.13
N SER A 133 3.65 15.96 -4.53
CA SER A 133 3.00 15.97 -5.86
C SER A 133 4.03 16.10 -6.99
N ALA A 134 5.03 16.94 -6.83
CA ALA A 134 6.12 17.07 -7.80
C ALA A 134 6.92 15.76 -7.94
N SER A 135 7.15 15.03 -6.83
CA SER A 135 7.78 13.71 -6.84
C SER A 135 6.95 12.70 -7.64
N CYS A 136 5.64 12.62 -7.42
CA CYS A 136 4.74 11.77 -8.23
C CYS A 136 4.85 12.11 -9.72
N ASN A 137 4.84 13.40 -10.06
CA ASN A 137 4.94 13.86 -11.44
C ASN A 137 6.28 13.47 -12.10
N ARG A 138 7.39 13.50 -11.37
CA ARG A 138 8.70 13.05 -11.89
C ARG A 138 8.71 11.55 -12.18
N ILE A 139 8.15 10.73 -11.28
CA ILE A 139 8.02 9.27 -11.51
C ILE A 139 7.11 9.01 -12.73
N LEU A 140 5.97 9.70 -12.82
CA LEU A 140 5.04 9.59 -13.96
C LEU A 140 5.69 9.99 -15.28
N ALA A 141 6.48 11.06 -15.28
CA ALA A 141 7.22 11.50 -16.48
C ALA A 141 8.26 10.44 -16.92
N ALA A 142 9.00 9.86 -15.97
CA ALA A 142 9.95 8.79 -16.26
C ALA A 142 9.25 7.52 -16.78
N ALA A 143 8.10 7.14 -16.21
CA ALA A 143 7.29 6.02 -16.70
C ALA A 143 6.82 6.24 -18.13
N LYS A 144 6.29 7.43 -18.45
CA LYS A 144 5.87 7.80 -19.80
C LYS A 144 7.05 7.81 -20.80
N ALA A 145 8.19 8.35 -20.40
CA ALA A 145 9.37 8.42 -21.26
C ALA A 145 9.96 7.03 -21.58
N SER A 146 9.96 6.13 -20.60
CA SER A 146 10.47 4.77 -20.78
C SER A 146 9.48 3.80 -21.44
N GLY A 147 8.18 4.11 -21.43
CA GLY A 147 7.11 3.21 -21.83
C GLY A 147 6.94 2.01 -20.89
N LYS A 148 7.45 2.11 -19.64
CA LYS A 148 7.41 1.03 -18.65
C LYS A 148 6.30 1.24 -17.64
N ARG A 149 5.80 0.14 -17.07
CA ARG A 149 4.73 0.16 -16.07
C ARG A 149 5.30 0.44 -14.69
N VAL A 150 4.55 1.21 -13.91
CA VAL A 150 4.73 1.37 -12.48
C VAL A 150 3.55 0.71 -11.77
N CYS A 151 3.83 -0.37 -11.07
CA CYS A 151 2.87 -1.12 -10.27
C CYS A 151 2.98 -0.61 -8.83
N TYR A 152 1.91 -0.09 -8.29
CA TYR A 152 1.86 0.42 -6.92
C TYR A 152 1.37 -0.66 -5.98
N ALA A 153 2.24 -1.12 -5.07
CA ALA A 153 1.95 -2.19 -4.14
C ALA A 153 0.98 -1.69 -3.05
N GLU A 154 -0.29 -1.68 -3.42
CA GLU A 154 -1.42 -1.34 -2.55
C GLU A 154 -2.38 -2.52 -2.49
N ASN A 155 -2.07 -3.42 -1.60
CA ASN A 155 -2.69 -4.74 -1.47
C ASN A 155 -4.22 -4.70 -1.25
N TRP A 156 -4.77 -3.65 -0.62
CA TRP A 156 -6.23 -3.56 -0.41
C TRP A 156 -7.01 -3.49 -1.72
N VAL A 157 -6.46 -2.89 -2.76
CA VAL A 157 -7.08 -2.92 -4.09
C VAL A 157 -7.34 -4.36 -4.53
N TYR A 158 -6.46 -5.27 -4.19
CA TYR A 158 -6.48 -6.68 -4.61
C TYR A 158 -7.14 -7.62 -3.62
N ALA A 159 -7.47 -7.16 -2.43
CA ALA A 159 -8.15 -7.96 -1.42
C ALA A 159 -9.44 -8.57 -2.01
N PRO A 160 -9.69 -9.89 -1.88
CA PRO A 160 -10.84 -10.56 -2.50
C PRO A 160 -12.18 -9.91 -2.16
N ALA A 161 -12.33 -9.39 -0.94
CA ALA A 161 -13.54 -8.68 -0.53
C ALA A 161 -13.72 -7.35 -1.28
N ILE A 162 -12.64 -6.58 -1.49
CA ILE A 162 -12.66 -5.32 -2.28
C ILE A 162 -12.93 -5.63 -3.75
N GLN A 163 -12.31 -6.66 -4.31
CA GLN A 163 -12.57 -7.09 -5.69
C GLN A 163 -14.01 -7.53 -5.89
N LYS A 164 -14.63 -8.17 -4.88
CA LYS A 164 -16.06 -8.49 -4.94
C LYS A 164 -16.94 -7.25 -4.87
N GLN A 165 -16.58 -6.24 -4.06
CA GLN A 165 -17.28 -4.94 -4.08
C GLN A 165 -17.17 -4.27 -5.46
N SER A 166 -15.97 -4.28 -6.06
CA SER A 166 -15.72 -3.76 -7.40
C SER A 166 -16.60 -4.45 -8.47
N GLU A 167 -16.69 -5.79 -8.45
CA GLU A 167 -17.56 -6.54 -9.34
C GLU A 167 -19.03 -6.17 -9.15
N ILE A 168 -19.50 -6.07 -7.91
CA ILE A 168 -20.89 -5.69 -7.60
C ILE A 168 -21.20 -4.29 -8.14
N ILE A 169 -20.33 -3.32 -7.90
CA ILE A 169 -20.47 -1.94 -8.41
C ILE A 169 -20.55 -1.95 -9.93
N ALA A 170 -19.60 -2.61 -10.60
CA ALA A 170 -19.56 -2.64 -12.06
C ALA A 170 -20.80 -3.31 -12.68
N ARG A 171 -21.30 -4.39 -12.08
CA ARG A 171 -22.46 -5.13 -12.61
C ARG A 171 -23.81 -4.53 -12.24
N SER A 172 -23.92 -3.91 -11.07
CA SER A 172 -25.18 -3.29 -10.62
C SER A 172 -25.45 -1.92 -11.27
N GLY A 173 -24.41 -1.27 -11.81
CA GLY A 173 -24.47 0.11 -12.28
C GLY A 173 -24.78 1.12 -11.16
N GLY A 174 -24.68 0.71 -9.90
CA GLY A 174 -24.97 1.56 -8.73
C GLY A 174 -24.08 2.77 -8.64
N GLN A 175 -24.67 3.91 -8.25
CA GLN A 175 -23.92 5.10 -7.91
C GLN A 175 -23.45 5.00 -6.46
N ILE A 176 -22.16 5.09 -6.24
CA ILE A 176 -21.60 5.22 -4.90
C ILE A 176 -21.93 6.61 -4.38
N LEU A 177 -22.59 6.67 -3.23
CA LEU A 177 -22.96 7.91 -2.55
C LEU A 177 -21.98 8.23 -1.43
N TRP A 178 -21.53 7.19 -0.72
CA TRP A 178 -20.68 7.32 0.45
C TRP A 178 -19.83 6.06 0.65
N ILE A 179 -18.56 6.26 0.98
CA ILE A 179 -17.62 5.21 1.38
C ILE A 179 -17.12 5.50 2.78
N LEU A 180 -17.06 4.47 3.64
CA LEU A 180 -16.41 4.53 4.95
C LEU A 180 -15.33 3.47 5.02
N GLY A 181 -14.18 3.82 5.60
CA GLY A 181 -13.11 2.85 5.75
C GLY A 181 -12.18 3.17 6.90
N GLU A 182 -11.59 2.10 7.45
CA GLU A 182 -10.64 2.22 8.55
C GLU A 182 -9.54 1.18 8.42
N GLN A 183 -8.31 1.60 8.73
CA GLN A 183 -7.23 0.73 9.14
C GLN A 183 -6.60 1.24 10.43
N SER A 184 -6.66 0.41 11.48
CA SER A 184 -6.12 0.71 12.80
C SER A 184 -5.54 -0.52 13.48
N HIS A 185 -4.49 -0.32 14.27
CA HIS A 185 -3.90 -1.34 15.15
C HIS A 185 -3.03 -0.69 16.24
N SER A 186 -2.34 -1.47 17.07
CA SER A 186 -1.60 -1.00 18.24
C SER A 186 -0.19 -0.43 17.95
N GLY A 187 0.11 -0.07 16.70
CA GLY A 187 1.40 0.51 16.31
C GLY A 187 2.20 -0.35 15.32
N SER A 188 2.97 0.28 14.46
CA SER A 188 3.84 -0.39 13.48
C SER A 188 4.99 -1.15 14.15
N HIS A 189 5.41 -2.28 13.56
CA HIS A 189 6.61 -3.02 14.00
C HIS A 189 7.92 -2.42 13.50
N SER A 190 7.89 -1.59 12.47
CA SER A 190 9.11 -1.01 11.90
C SER A 190 9.81 -0.10 12.89
N PRO A 191 11.12 -0.28 13.16
CA PRO A 191 11.85 0.61 14.04
C PRO A 191 12.03 2.02 13.47
N TYR A 192 11.87 2.18 12.15
CA TYR A 192 11.96 3.48 11.46
C TYR A 192 10.63 4.23 11.45
N TYR A 193 9.53 3.56 11.77
CA TYR A 193 8.23 4.20 11.89
C TYR A 193 8.16 4.95 13.23
N GLY A 194 7.83 6.21 13.18
CA GLY A 194 7.82 7.10 14.37
C GLY A 194 8.45 8.45 14.09
N SER A 195 9.25 8.55 13.03
CA SER A 195 9.85 9.79 12.58
C SER A 195 9.46 10.08 11.13
N TRP A 196 8.98 11.29 10.88
CA TRP A 196 8.53 11.74 9.55
C TRP A 196 9.62 11.58 8.49
N LYS A 197 10.87 11.84 8.87
CA LYS A 197 12.05 11.69 7.99
C LYS A 197 12.14 10.30 7.32
N PHE A 198 11.60 9.27 7.95
CA PHE A 198 11.66 7.90 7.43
C PHE A 198 10.32 7.42 6.88
N SER A 199 9.20 7.81 7.50
CA SER A 199 7.86 7.32 7.14
C SER A 199 7.09 8.27 6.20
N GLY A 200 7.47 9.56 6.13
CA GLY A 200 6.73 10.56 5.35
C GLY A 200 5.44 11.05 5.99
N GLY A 201 5.18 10.62 7.24
CA GLY A 201 3.99 10.93 8.03
C GLY A 201 3.66 9.81 9.01
N GLY A 202 2.56 9.95 9.73
CA GLY A 202 2.08 9.00 10.73
C GLY A 202 0.99 8.05 10.21
N SER A 203 -0.09 7.91 10.98
CA SER A 203 -1.18 6.99 10.67
C SER A 203 -1.86 7.31 9.34
N MET A 204 -1.90 8.57 8.91
CA MET A 204 -2.49 8.98 7.63
C MET A 204 -1.74 8.37 6.43
N VAL A 205 -0.41 8.44 6.41
CA VAL A 205 0.42 7.81 5.36
C VAL A 205 0.54 6.31 5.58
N GLY A 206 0.74 5.89 6.82
CA GLY A 206 1.08 4.51 7.16
C GLY A 206 -0.09 3.55 7.06
N LYS A 207 -1.31 4.03 7.30
CA LYS A 207 -2.52 3.21 7.40
C LYS A 207 -3.68 3.73 6.54
N ALA A 208 -4.06 5.01 6.67
CA ALA A 208 -5.19 5.51 5.89
C ALA A 208 -4.98 5.39 4.37
N CYS A 209 -3.73 5.26 3.90
CA CYS A 209 -3.44 5.01 2.48
C CYS A 209 -4.20 3.78 1.94
N HIS A 210 -4.37 2.73 2.73
CA HIS A 210 -5.03 1.50 2.29
C HIS A 210 -6.54 1.67 2.04
N PRO A 211 -7.37 2.06 3.04
CA PRO A 211 -8.80 2.30 2.80
C PRO A 211 -9.04 3.47 1.84
N LEU A 212 -8.17 4.48 1.82
CA LEU A 212 -8.23 5.56 0.83
C LEU A 212 -8.02 5.04 -0.59
N SER A 213 -6.94 4.32 -0.85
CA SER A 213 -6.66 3.77 -2.19
C SER A 213 -7.77 2.83 -2.65
N ALA A 214 -8.33 2.00 -1.75
CA ALA A 214 -9.47 1.16 -2.07
C ALA A 214 -10.70 2.00 -2.45
N ALA A 215 -11.00 3.08 -1.71
CA ALA A 215 -12.10 4.00 -2.04
C ALA A 215 -11.88 4.68 -3.40
N LEU A 216 -10.67 5.20 -3.66
CA LEU A 216 -10.30 5.81 -4.93
C LEU A 216 -10.42 4.82 -6.09
N TYR A 217 -9.97 3.59 -5.89
CA TYR A 217 -10.10 2.51 -6.87
C TYR A 217 -11.57 2.21 -7.20
N LEU A 218 -12.43 2.03 -6.20
CA LEU A 218 -13.86 1.76 -6.40
C LEU A 218 -14.57 2.93 -7.12
N LYS A 219 -14.22 4.18 -6.83
CA LYS A 219 -14.73 5.36 -7.54
C LYS A 219 -14.25 5.42 -8.99
N ARG A 220 -13.02 5.00 -9.27
CA ARG A 220 -12.52 4.86 -10.65
C ARG A 220 -13.32 3.80 -11.42
N VAL A 221 -13.58 2.65 -10.80
CA VAL A 221 -14.39 1.57 -11.39
C VAL A 221 -15.82 2.05 -11.67
N GLU A 222 -16.45 2.72 -10.72
CA GLU A 222 -17.78 3.34 -10.91
C GLU A 222 -17.78 4.30 -12.10
N GLY A 223 -16.86 5.25 -12.10
CA GLY A 223 -16.79 6.27 -13.15
C GLY A 223 -16.56 5.66 -14.53
N GLN A 224 -15.64 4.72 -14.63
CA GLN A 224 -15.36 4.00 -15.88
C GLN A 224 -16.58 3.23 -16.38
N THR A 225 -17.31 2.55 -15.48
CA THR A 225 -18.49 1.76 -15.84
C THR A 225 -19.67 2.62 -16.25
N ARG A 226 -19.93 3.73 -15.55
CA ARG A 226 -21.12 4.56 -15.76
C ARG A 226 -20.92 5.64 -16.81
N ASN A 227 -19.72 6.21 -16.89
CA ASN A 227 -19.47 7.43 -17.66
C ASN A 227 -18.32 7.27 -18.66
N GLY A 228 -17.62 6.14 -18.66
CA GLY A 228 -16.44 5.91 -19.52
C GLY A 228 -15.18 6.67 -19.07
N VAL A 229 -15.24 7.39 -17.94
CA VAL A 229 -14.12 8.14 -17.37
C VAL A 229 -14.04 7.93 -15.85
N PRO A 230 -12.82 7.83 -15.26
CA PRO A 230 -12.66 7.68 -13.82
C PRO A 230 -13.22 8.87 -13.04
N ILE A 231 -13.88 8.60 -11.91
CA ILE A 231 -14.19 9.63 -10.91
C ILE A 231 -12.97 9.75 -9.99
N ARG A 232 -12.46 10.97 -9.83
CA ARG A 232 -11.25 11.27 -9.06
C ARG A 232 -11.58 12.09 -7.80
N PRO A 233 -10.71 12.07 -6.77
CA PRO A 233 -10.86 12.95 -5.63
C PRO A 233 -10.69 14.41 -6.07
N ALA A 234 -11.45 15.31 -5.48
CA ALA A 234 -11.44 16.75 -5.81
C ALA A 234 -10.94 17.58 -4.62
N THR A 235 -11.47 17.33 -3.43
CA THR A 235 -11.09 18.06 -2.22
C THR A 235 -10.99 17.14 -1.02
N VAL A 236 -10.29 17.58 0.03
CA VAL A 236 -10.19 16.87 1.30
C VAL A 236 -10.24 17.83 2.50
N SER A 237 -10.97 17.40 3.55
CA SER A 237 -10.87 17.96 4.90
C SER A 237 -10.31 16.88 5.84
N ALA A 238 -9.41 17.23 6.75
CA ALA A 238 -8.78 16.25 7.63
C ALA A 238 -8.45 16.80 9.02
N ARG A 239 -8.31 15.85 9.96
CA ARG A 239 -7.80 16.09 11.31
C ARG A 239 -6.73 15.04 11.64
N THR A 240 -5.69 15.48 12.35
CA THR A 240 -4.66 14.62 12.90
C THR A 240 -4.46 14.92 14.38
N HIS A 241 -4.15 13.90 15.16
CA HIS A 241 -3.90 14.03 16.59
C HIS A 241 -2.73 13.15 17.03
N GLU A 242 -2.07 13.59 18.11
CA GLU A 242 -0.98 12.90 18.78
C GLU A 242 -1.49 12.39 20.15
N MET A 243 -2.39 11.39 20.13
CA MET A 243 -3.15 10.93 21.30
C MET A 243 -2.26 10.32 22.38
N THR A 244 -1.23 9.56 21.99
CA THR A 244 -0.29 8.96 22.95
C THR A 244 0.73 9.97 23.51
N ARG A 245 0.64 11.23 23.09
CA ARG A 245 1.49 12.34 23.60
C ARG A 245 0.68 13.44 24.30
N LEU A 246 -0.59 13.19 24.60
CA LEU A 246 -1.39 14.09 25.44
C LEU A 246 -0.77 14.20 26.86
N PRO A 247 -0.83 15.38 27.51
CA PRO A 247 -0.19 15.59 28.82
C PRO A 247 -0.64 14.58 29.89
N ASP A 248 -1.88 14.14 29.86
CA ASP A 248 -2.45 13.20 30.83
C ASP A 248 -2.49 11.74 30.33
N TYR A 249 -1.85 11.44 29.20
CA TYR A 249 -1.79 10.07 28.71
C TYR A 249 -0.97 9.19 29.65
N ARG A 250 -1.51 8.01 29.99
CA ARG A 250 -0.82 7.00 30.79
C ARG A 250 -0.53 5.80 29.91
N ASP A 251 0.73 5.50 29.75
CA ASP A 251 1.18 4.33 28.99
C ASP A 251 1.05 3.05 29.84
N GLU A 252 0.15 2.17 29.44
CA GLU A 252 -0.06 0.85 30.04
C GLU A 252 0.72 -0.27 29.31
N GLY A 253 1.55 0.10 28.31
CA GLY A 253 2.43 -0.82 27.60
C GLY A 253 1.75 -1.65 26.48
N PHE A 254 0.50 -1.36 26.12
CA PHE A 254 -0.25 -2.09 25.08
C PHE A 254 -0.20 -1.40 23.71
N LEU A 255 0.11 -0.12 23.68
CA LEU A 255 0.24 0.68 22.45
C LEU A 255 1.69 1.07 22.24
N ARG A 256 2.10 1.21 20.98
CA ARG A 256 3.36 1.84 20.69
C ARG A 256 3.27 3.35 20.94
N THR A 257 4.19 3.89 21.71
CA THR A 257 4.27 5.32 22.05
C THR A 257 5.54 6.00 21.53
N ALA A 258 6.45 5.23 20.90
CA ALA A 258 7.73 5.73 20.38
C ALA A 258 7.54 6.49 19.06
N TYR A 259 6.86 7.64 19.13
CA TYR A 259 6.64 8.57 18.02
C TYR A 259 7.32 9.89 18.30
N GLU A 260 8.10 10.39 17.33
CA GLU A 260 8.87 11.64 17.48
C GLU A 260 8.08 12.87 17.00
N ASP A 261 7.60 12.82 15.74
CA ASP A 261 7.03 13.96 15.04
C ASP A 261 5.91 13.57 14.04
N ILE A 262 5.29 12.42 14.26
CA ILE A 262 4.16 11.91 13.46
C ILE A 262 2.90 11.80 14.30
N GLU A 263 1.75 11.85 13.68
CA GLU A 263 0.44 11.62 14.30
C GLU A 263 0.17 10.11 14.47
N ASP A 264 -0.59 9.77 15.49
CA ASP A 264 -1.06 8.41 15.79
C ASP A 264 -2.58 8.22 15.57
N TYR A 265 -3.26 9.29 15.17
CA TYR A 265 -4.66 9.30 14.75
C TYR A 265 -4.86 10.25 13.57
N ALA A 266 -5.63 9.81 12.57
CA ALA A 266 -6.07 10.65 11.47
C ALA A 266 -7.49 10.31 11.00
N GLN A 267 -8.20 11.35 10.55
CA GLN A 267 -9.48 11.28 9.88
C GLN A 267 -9.44 12.15 8.63
N MET A 268 -9.96 11.64 7.51
CA MET A 268 -10.11 12.38 6.26
C MET A 268 -11.56 12.29 5.76
N HIS A 269 -12.10 13.42 5.32
CA HIS A 269 -13.33 13.52 4.55
C HIS A 269 -12.96 13.94 3.13
N VAL A 270 -13.08 13.02 2.17
CA VAL A 270 -12.71 13.22 0.77
C VAL A 270 -13.97 13.42 -0.05
N LYS A 271 -14.03 14.50 -0.83
CA LYS A 271 -15.10 14.76 -1.81
C LYS A 271 -14.58 14.46 -3.21
N PHE A 272 -15.35 13.70 -3.96
CA PHE A 272 -15.04 13.33 -5.33
C PHE A 272 -15.56 14.36 -6.35
N SER A 273 -15.06 14.29 -7.57
CA SER A 273 -15.45 15.20 -8.66
C SER A 273 -16.94 15.16 -9.03
N ASP A 274 -17.64 14.09 -8.67
CA ASP A 274 -19.10 13.97 -8.84
C ASP A 274 -19.92 14.41 -7.61
N GLY A 275 -19.25 14.93 -6.58
CA GLY A 275 -19.85 15.44 -5.35
C GLY A 275 -20.13 14.38 -4.27
N THR A 276 -19.87 13.10 -4.51
CA THR A 276 -19.97 12.03 -3.53
C THR A 276 -18.76 12.03 -2.58
N VAL A 277 -18.82 11.28 -1.47
CA VAL A 277 -17.84 11.43 -0.40
C VAL A 277 -17.28 10.12 0.11
N ALA A 278 -16.09 10.17 0.73
CA ALA A 278 -15.53 9.09 1.53
C ALA A 278 -15.00 9.62 2.87
N ASP A 279 -15.29 8.89 3.96
CA ASP A 279 -14.76 9.12 5.29
C ASP A 279 -13.78 8.00 5.65
N ILE A 280 -12.52 8.38 5.84
CA ILE A 280 -11.41 7.46 6.06
C ILE A 280 -10.80 7.72 7.44
N PHE A 281 -10.66 6.66 8.22
CA PHE A 281 -10.09 6.69 9.56
C PHE A 281 -8.82 5.85 9.64
N SER A 282 -7.89 6.27 10.48
CA SER A 282 -6.71 5.48 10.79
C SER A 282 -6.15 5.81 12.17
N SER A 283 -5.64 4.79 12.86
CA SER A 283 -4.97 5.03 14.14
C SER A 283 -3.93 3.96 14.49
N GLU A 284 -3.05 4.34 15.43
CA GLU A 284 -2.10 3.46 16.12
C GLU A 284 -2.64 3.03 17.51
N LEU A 285 -3.96 3.12 17.74
CA LEU A 285 -4.57 3.12 19.07
C LEU A 285 -5.43 1.90 19.37
N VAL A 286 -5.56 0.96 18.45
CA VAL A 286 -6.44 -0.21 18.59
C VAL A 286 -5.65 -1.40 19.12
N VAL A 287 -6.05 -1.94 20.25
CA VAL A 287 -5.52 -3.18 20.82
C VAL A 287 -6.41 -4.38 20.46
N GLY A 288 -5.83 -5.59 20.50
CA GLY A 288 -6.58 -6.83 20.27
C GLY A 288 -6.65 -7.24 18.80
N GLY A 289 -5.65 -6.89 18.00
CA GLY A 289 -5.53 -7.22 16.60
C GLY A 289 -5.55 -6.00 15.68
N VAL A 290 -5.82 -6.22 14.42
CA VAL A 290 -6.03 -5.16 13.43
C VAL A 290 -7.52 -4.89 13.24
N HIS A 291 -7.86 -3.66 12.88
CA HIS A 291 -9.22 -3.21 12.58
C HIS A 291 -9.23 -2.66 11.16
N ASN A 292 -9.57 -3.53 10.20
CA ASN A 292 -9.48 -3.26 8.76
C ASN A 292 -10.83 -3.54 8.11
N TRP A 293 -11.54 -2.50 7.69
CA TRP A 293 -12.85 -2.64 7.06
C TRP A 293 -13.12 -1.54 6.04
N LEU A 294 -14.03 -1.84 5.09
CA LEU A 294 -14.57 -0.88 4.14
C LEU A 294 -16.07 -1.11 3.95
N GLU A 295 -16.84 -0.03 3.95
CA GLU A 295 -18.26 -0.01 3.65
C GLU A 295 -18.54 0.92 2.47
N VAL A 296 -19.36 0.47 1.53
CA VAL A 296 -19.78 1.22 0.36
C VAL A 296 -21.30 1.30 0.32
N VAL A 297 -21.82 2.52 0.35
CA VAL A 297 -23.26 2.82 0.26
C VAL A 297 -23.56 3.35 -1.13
N CYS A 298 -24.32 2.58 -1.89
CA CYS A 298 -24.79 2.96 -3.21
C CYS A 298 -26.27 3.35 -3.20
N ASN A 299 -26.76 3.95 -4.28
CA ASN A 299 -28.17 4.30 -4.44
C ASN A 299 -29.10 3.07 -4.59
N ASN A 300 -28.54 1.88 -4.92
CA ASN A 300 -29.31 0.65 -5.16
C ASN A 300 -28.86 -0.55 -4.31
N HIS A 301 -27.75 -0.46 -3.59
CA HIS A 301 -27.22 -1.50 -2.69
C HIS A 301 -26.24 -0.91 -1.67
N ARG A 302 -25.85 -1.75 -0.72
CA ARG A 302 -24.82 -1.47 0.28
C ARG A 302 -23.96 -2.72 0.45
N THR A 303 -22.66 -2.54 0.55
CA THR A 303 -21.71 -3.61 0.86
C THR A 303 -20.81 -3.20 2.02
N ARG A 304 -20.50 -4.17 2.89
CA ARG A 304 -19.51 -4.00 3.95
C ARG A 304 -18.60 -5.22 3.97
N CYS A 305 -17.31 -5.00 4.07
CA CYS A 305 -16.33 -6.07 4.24
C CYS A 305 -15.40 -5.80 5.42
N ASN A 306 -14.96 -6.86 6.07
CA ASN A 306 -13.80 -6.87 6.94
C ASN A 306 -12.66 -7.56 6.17
N LEU A 307 -11.48 -6.94 6.17
CA LEU A 307 -10.30 -7.57 5.57
C LEU A 307 -9.58 -8.41 6.63
N ASN A 308 -9.55 -7.92 7.86
CA ASN A 308 -9.08 -8.63 9.04
C ASN A 308 -9.57 -7.88 10.30
N PRO A 309 -10.07 -8.55 11.37
CA PRO A 309 -10.40 -9.97 11.38
C PRO A 309 -11.66 -10.30 10.56
N ILE A 310 -11.76 -11.55 10.16
CA ILE A 310 -12.98 -12.11 9.55
C ILE A 310 -13.59 -13.16 10.47
N ASP A 311 -14.83 -13.55 10.21
CA ASP A 311 -15.58 -14.53 11.01
C ASP A 311 -15.64 -15.94 10.37
N ALA A 312 -14.69 -16.24 9.44
CA ALA A 312 -14.61 -17.54 8.79
C ALA A 312 -14.25 -18.67 9.77
N LEU A 313 -13.52 -18.35 10.82
CA LEU A 313 -13.11 -19.30 11.86
C LEU A 313 -13.04 -18.57 13.22
N GLU A 314 -13.64 -19.17 14.22
CA GLU A 314 -13.48 -18.78 15.62
C GLU A 314 -12.90 -19.94 16.43
N THR A 315 -12.02 -19.66 17.36
CA THR A 315 -11.46 -20.65 18.28
C THR A 315 -11.43 -20.14 19.71
N PHE A 316 -11.67 -21.03 20.65
CA PHE A 316 -11.46 -20.77 22.08
C PHE A 316 -10.22 -21.49 22.56
N ASN A 317 -9.27 -20.74 23.07
CA ASN A 317 -8.05 -21.27 23.66
C ASN A 317 -8.04 -21.03 25.18
N PRO A 318 -8.08 -22.07 26.01
CA PRO A 318 -8.12 -21.91 27.46
C PRO A 318 -6.78 -21.47 28.07
N LYS A 319 -5.65 -21.70 27.37
CA LYS A 319 -4.30 -21.36 27.86
C LYS A 319 -3.39 -20.93 26.71
N GLU A 320 -2.63 -19.86 26.91
CA GLU A 320 -1.70 -19.27 25.94
C GLU A 320 -0.76 -20.32 25.29
N GLU A 321 -0.24 -21.26 26.10
CA GLU A 321 0.78 -22.21 25.67
C GLU A 321 0.28 -23.21 24.62
N ILE A 322 -1.04 -23.49 24.58
CA ILE A 322 -1.62 -24.50 23.65
C ILE A 322 -1.43 -24.08 22.20
N LEU A 323 -1.56 -22.80 21.91
CA LEU A 323 -1.43 -22.25 20.54
C LEU A 323 -0.13 -21.44 20.36
N ARG A 324 0.89 -21.67 21.20
CA ARG A 324 2.15 -20.90 21.15
C ARG A 324 2.72 -20.83 19.74
N ASP A 325 2.82 -21.96 19.05
CA ASP A 325 3.45 -22.11 17.74
C ASP A 325 2.45 -21.98 16.57
N VAL A 326 1.19 -21.60 16.85
CA VAL A 326 0.17 -21.38 15.83
C VAL A 326 0.03 -19.88 15.57
N TYR A 327 0.19 -19.45 14.33
CA TYR A 327 -0.15 -18.09 13.94
C TYR A 327 -1.67 -17.92 13.95
N ILE A 328 -2.17 -16.91 14.64
CA ILE A 328 -3.59 -16.62 14.73
C ILE A 328 -3.96 -15.47 13.78
N THR A 329 -3.40 -14.28 14.05
CA THR A 329 -3.60 -13.07 13.25
C THR A 329 -2.59 -12.01 13.68
N GLU A 330 -2.37 -11.00 12.84
CA GLU A 330 -1.47 -9.89 13.14
C GLU A 330 -1.93 -9.10 14.37
N LYS A 331 -0.97 -8.62 15.18
CA LYS A 331 -1.19 -7.71 16.33
C LYS A 331 -2.09 -8.26 17.45
N LEU A 332 -2.32 -9.55 17.50
CA LEU A 332 -3.02 -10.18 18.62
C LEU A 332 -2.12 -10.14 19.87
N GLY A 333 -2.62 -9.51 20.94
CA GLY A 333 -1.87 -9.35 22.20
C GLY A 333 -1.78 -10.64 23.02
N THR A 334 -2.78 -11.52 22.95
CA THR A 334 -2.81 -12.84 23.58
C THR A 334 -3.56 -13.84 22.72
N LYS A 335 -3.16 -15.11 22.78
CA LYS A 335 -3.87 -16.23 22.14
C LYS A 335 -4.84 -16.93 23.08
N GLN A 336 -4.96 -16.48 24.33
CA GLN A 336 -5.91 -17.04 25.31
C GLN A 336 -7.29 -16.39 25.13
N GLY A 337 -8.34 -17.18 25.27
CA GLY A 337 -9.74 -16.78 25.10
C GLY A 337 -10.24 -17.04 23.67
N TRP A 338 -11.30 -16.33 23.30
CA TRP A 338 -11.85 -16.36 21.94
C TRP A 338 -11.00 -15.53 21.00
N SER A 339 -10.67 -16.10 19.84
CA SER A 339 -9.97 -15.41 18.77
C SER A 339 -10.53 -15.83 17.40
N ARG A 340 -10.18 -15.05 16.38
CA ARG A 340 -10.56 -15.26 14.97
C ARG A 340 -9.31 -15.49 14.14
N PRO A 341 -8.84 -16.75 14.04
CA PRO A 341 -7.67 -17.07 13.23
C PRO A 341 -7.91 -16.77 11.76
N ALA A 342 -6.94 -16.10 11.13
CA ALA A 342 -6.94 -15.88 9.70
C ALA A 342 -6.49 -17.16 8.97
N PRO A 343 -7.34 -17.83 8.16
CA PRO A 343 -6.94 -19.05 7.44
C PRO A 343 -5.77 -18.84 6.47
N ASP A 344 -5.76 -17.74 5.75
CA ASP A 344 -4.64 -17.24 4.93
C ASP A 344 -4.71 -15.72 4.91
N GLU A 345 -4.01 -15.08 5.85
CA GLU A 345 -4.06 -13.62 6.01
C GLU A 345 -3.47 -12.89 4.81
N ALA A 346 -2.43 -13.43 4.19
CA ALA A 346 -1.85 -12.86 2.98
C ALA A 346 -2.84 -12.87 1.81
N TRP A 347 -3.61 -13.96 1.66
CA TRP A 347 -4.67 -14.06 0.66
C TRP A 347 -5.82 -13.08 0.92
N GLN A 348 -6.25 -12.97 2.18
CA GLN A 348 -7.34 -12.08 2.57
C GLN A 348 -6.98 -10.61 2.34
N HIS A 349 -5.73 -10.26 2.56
CA HIS A 349 -5.20 -8.92 2.34
C HIS A 349 -4.85 -8.61 0.87
N GLY A 350 -4.90 -9.59 -0.04
CA GLY A 350 -4.70 -9.35 -1.46
C GLY A 350 -3.27 -9.45 -1.98
N TYR A 351 -2.28 -9.82 -1.15
CA TYR A 351 -0.88 -9.88 -1.58
C TYR A 351 -0.63 -10.82 -2.76
N PRO A 352 -1.09 -12.08 -2.79
CA PRO A 352 -0.89 -12.93 -3.96
C PRO A 352 -1.58 -12.41 -5.21
N GLN A 353 -2.78 -11.83 -5.07
CA GLN A 353 -3.55 -11.28 -6.18
C GLN A 353 -2.91 -10.03 -6.77
N GLU A 354 -2.28 -9.21 -5.93
CA GLU A 354 -1.51 -8.05 -6.32
C GLU A 354 -0.36 -8.44 -7.26
N PHE A 355 0.47 -9.38 -6.87
CA PHE A 355 1.57 -9.86 -7.71
C PHE A 355 1.09 -10.59 -8.96
N GLN A 356 -0.03 -11.30 -8.88
CA GLN A 356 -0.67 -11.90 -10.06
C GLN A 356 -1.02 -10.83 -11.09
N ASP A 357 -1.73 -9.75 -10.67
CA ASP A 357 -2.10 -8.66 -11.55
C ASP A 357 -0.89 -7.93 -12.12
N PHE A 358 0.14 -7.67 -11.31
CA PHE A 358 1.36 -7.00 -11.75
C PHE A 358 2.10 -7.80 -12.83
N MET A 359 2.29 -9.09 -12.62
CA MET A 359 2.97 -9.94 -13.60
C MET A 359 2.14 -10.10 -14.88
N GLU A 360 0.82 -10.30 -14.78
CA GLU A 360 -0.06 -10.31 -15.94
C GLU A 360 -0.06 -8.98 -16.69
N SER A 361 -0.07 -7.85 -15.97
CA SER A 361 -0.05 -6.51 -16.56
C SER A 361 1.21 -6.29 -17.39
N ILE A 362 2.36 -6.71 -16.87
CA ILE A 362 3.64 -6.62 -17.57
C ILE A 362 3.73 -7.62 -18.74
N TYR A 363 3.22 -8.84 -18.54
CA TYR A 363 3.26 -9.89 -19.55
C TYR A 363 2.39 -9.56 -20.78
N HIS A 364 1.18 -9.03 -20.52
CA HIS A 364 0.17 -8.69 -21.54
C HIS A 364 0.17 -7.22 -21.96
N ASP A 365 1.13 -6.42 -21.48
CA ASP A 365 1.27 -4.99 -21.75
C ASP A 365 -0.02 -4.18 -21.48
N ARG A 366 -0.65 -4.42 -20.33
CA ARG A 366 -1.82 -3.67 -19.85
C ARG A 366 -1.51 -2.86 -18.59
N GLU A 367 -2.36 -1.90 -18.25
CA GLU A 367 -2.25 -1.20 -16.97
C GLU A 367 -2.63 -2.12 -15.81
N PRO A 368 -1.92 -2.06 -14.65
CA PRO A 368 -2.33 -2.73 -13.44
C PRO A 368 -3.53 -2.02 -12.80
N LEU A 369 -4.31 -2.76 -11.99
CA LEU A 369 -5.43 -2.16 -11.24
C LEU A 369 -4.93 -1.08 -10.27
N SER A 370 -3.79 -1.29 -9.66
CA SER A 370 -3.08 -0.31 -8.82
C SER A 370 -1.82 0.18 -9.53
N GLY A 371 -1.99 1.23 -10.34
CA GLY A 371 -0.90 1.87 -11.10
C GLY A 371 -0.54 3.25 -10.57
N ILE A 372 0.36 3.92 -11.28
CA ILE A 372 0.91 5.22 -10.87
C ILE A 372 -0.14 6.32 -10.69
N GLU A 373 -1.21 6.32 -11.48
CA GLU A 373 -2.25 7.33 -11.34
C GLU A 373 -3.04 7.19 -10.03
N LEU A 374 -3.38 5.96 -9.62
CA LEU A 374 -4.00 5.70 -8.33
C LEU A 374 -3.08 6.10 -7.19
N ALA A 375 -1.81 5.73 -7.29
CA ALA A 375 -0.78 6.09 -6.32
C ALA A 375 -0.63 7.61 -6.19
N SER A 376 -0.61 8.34 -7.30
CA SER A 376 -0.50 9.80 -7.32
C SER A 376 -1.72 10.47 -6.66
N ASP A 377 -2.95 10.00 -6.97
CA ASP A 377 -4.17 10.49 -6.32
C ASP A 377 -4.15 10.23 -4.82
N THR A 378 -3.67 9.05 -4.40
CA THR A 378 -3.53 8.70 -2.98
C THR A 378 -2.56 9.65 -2.27
N ILE A 379 -1.36 9.86 -2.82
CA ILE A 379 -0.35 10.75 -2.24
C ILE A 379 -0.85 12.20 -2.19
N ALA A 380 -1.43 12.70 -3.28
CA ALA A 380 -1.99 14.06 -3.33
C ALA A 380 -3.09 14.26 -2.27
N THR A 381 -4.01 13.29 -2.12
CA THR A 381 -5.08 13.35 -1.12
C THR A 381 -4.54 13.34 0.31
N ILE A 382 -3.56 12.48 0.61
CA ILE A 382 -2.92 12.41 1.93
C ILE A 382 -2.23 13.73 2.28
N TYR A 383 -1.41 14.28 1.40
CA TYR A 383 -0.67 15.52 1.70
C TYR A 383 -1.57 16.76 1.70
N ALA A 384 -2.63 16.79 0.88
CA ALA A 384 -3.69 17.79 1.01
C ALA A 384 -4.46 17.64 2.35
N GLY A 385 -4.65 16.40 2.83
CA GLY A 385 -5.19 16.11 4.16
C GLY A 385 -4.32 16.67 5.28
N TYR A 386 -3.00 16.52 5.21
CA TYR A 386 -2.10 17.16 6.18
C TYR A 386 -2.19 18.69 6.14
N LEU A 387 -2.28 19.29 4.94
CA LEU A 387 -2.48 20.74 4.81
C LEU A 387 -3.82 21.18 5.40
N SER A 388 -4.88 20.41 5.17
CA SER A 388 -6.18 20.66 5.79
C SER A 388 -6.10 20.60 7.32
N ALA A 389 -5.43 19.59 7.89
CA ALA A 389 -5.25 19.47 9.34
C ALA A 389 -4.46 20.67 9.92
N GLU A 390 -3.38 21.11 9.27
CA GLU A 390 -2.61 22.31 9.63
C GLU A 390 -3.50 23.57 9.64
N ARG A 391 -4.44 23.67 8.69
CA ARG A 391 -5.41 24.77 8.55
C ARG A 391 -6.67 24.58 9.38
N GLY A 392 -6.62 23.74 10.42
CA GLY A 392 -7.75 23.51 11.32
C GLY A 392 -8.91 22.75 10.67
N GLY A 393 -8.66 21.91 9.64
CA GLY A 393 -9.64 21.06 8.95
C GLY A 393 -10.43 21.77 7.86
N THR A 394 -9.95 22.89 7.37
CA THR A 394 -10.52 23.56 6.19
C THR A 394 -10.39 22.68 4.96
N GLU A 395 -11.37 22.67 4.09
CA GLU A 395 -11.32 21.95 2.81
C GLU A 395 -10.17 22.46 1.93
N VAL A 396 -9.41 21.53 1.37
CA VAL A 396 -8.26 21.78 0.49
C VAL A 396 -8.52 21.13 -0.86
N GLU A 397 -8.38 21.88 -1.94
CA GLU A 397 -8.43 21.38 -3.31
C GLU A 397 -7.19 20.53 -3.61
N LEU A 398 -7.39 19.41 -4.32
CA LEU A 398 -6.28 18.59 -4.78
C LEU A 398 -5.59 19.22 -6.00
N PRO A 399 -4.27 19.08 -6.13
CA PRO A 399 -3.56 19.47 -7.35
C PRO A 399 -4.14 18.74 -8.58
N ALA A 400 -4.28 19.47 -9.68
CA ALA A 400 -4.82 18.96 -10.95
C ALA A 400 -3.92 17.91 -11.62
#